data_40e6eabd8cf8d8ff3c60317b4b8e7473
#
_entry.id   40e6eabd8cf8d8ff3c60317b4b8e7473
#
_cell.length_a   1.000
_cell.length_b   1.000
_cell.length_c   1.000
_cell.angle_alpha   90.00
_cell.angle_beta   90.00
_cell.angle_gamma   90.00
#
_symmetry.space_group_name_H-M   'P 1'
#
loop_
_entity.id
_entity.type
_entity.pdbx_description
1 polymer ?
#
loop_
_entity_poly.entity_id
_entity_poly.type
_entity_poly.pdbx_seq_one_letter_code
_entity_poly.pdbx_strand_id
1 'polypeptide(L)'
;GFLLLKNLSKKYNSNFLLKDKLKSSCSEFIINGSTYRLFLPNTFMNNSGDAVRAIVDWYKINLDQIFIIVDDKDLPLGKIRFRKKGSSGGHNGLKSIIEKLQTHNFNRIRIGIGSPPSIKGTNKFNTISHVLGNISLEEKSILDKVYRRVIESLEQLNNKKEEIIINEL
;
A
#
# COMPACT_ATOMS: atom_id res chain seq x y z
N GLY A 1 4.26 1.78 3.07
CA GLY A 1 3.64 0.64 2.36
C GLY A 1 4.64 -0.27 1.66
N PHE A 2 5.56 0.25 0.87
CA PHE A 2 6.55 -0.52 0.09
C PHE A 2 7.35 -1.54 0.93
N LEU A 3 7.86 -1.14 2.08
CA LEU A 3 8.60 -2.02 3.00
C LEU A 3 7.72 -3.15 3.55
N LEU A 4 6.44 -2.88 3.80
CA LEU A 4 5.48 -3.89 4.24
C LEU A 4 5.37 -5.02 3.22
N LEU A 5 5.15 -4.69 1.93
CA LEU A 5 5.03 -5.68 0.87
C LEU A 5 6.32 -6.45 0.62
N LYS A 6 7.47 -5.79 0.72
CA LYS A 6 8.77 -6.47 0.67
C LYS A 6 8.97 -7.43 1.84
N ASN A 7 8.58 -7.06 3.05
CA ASN A 7 8.65 -7.94 4.21
C ASN A 7 7.72 -9.15 4.05
N LEU A 8 6.51 -8.93 3.52
CA LEU A 8 5.54 -10.00 3.25
C LEU A 8 6.07 -10.97 2.19
N SER A 9 6.56 -10.45 1.07
CA SER A 9 7.18 -11.25 0.00
C SER A 9 8.37 -12.09 0.53
N LYS A 10 9.23 -11.48 1.34
CA LYS A 10 10.36 -12.18 1.96
C LYS A 10 9.92 -13.28 2.93
N LYS A 11 8.87 -13.03 3.73
CA LYS A 11 8.32 -14.02 4.68
C LYS A 11 7.87 -15.29 3.96
N TYR A 12 7.31 -15.16 2.75
CA TYR A 12 6.81 -16.28 1.94
C TYR A 12 7.75 -16.70 0.80
N ASN A 13 9.03 -16.29 0.84
CA ASN A 13 10.05 -16.64 -0.16
C ASN A 13 9.59 -16.38 -1.61
N SER A 14 8.80 -15.34 -1.83
CA SER A 14 8.32 -14.94 -3.15
C SER A 14 9.07 -13.70 -3.66
N ASN A 15 9.40 -13.67 -4.95
CA ASN A 15 10.15 -12.58 -5.56
C ASN A 15 9.24 -11.67 -6.40
N PHE A 16 9.55 -10.38 -6.44
CA PHE A 16 8.89 -9.44 -7.32
C PHE A 16 9.44 -9.56 -8.75
N LEU A 17 8.55 -9.78 -9.71
CA LEU A 17 8.86 -9.80 -11.14
C LEU A 17 8.11 -8.65 -11.83
N LEU A 18 8.80 -7.94 -12.72
CA LEU A 18 8.22 -6.86 -13.50
C LEU A 18 7.14 -7.40 -14.45
N LYS A 19 5.97 -6.76 -14.46
CA LYS A 19 4.86 -7.01 -15.39
C LYS A 19 4.44 -5.71 -16.05
N ASP A 20 5.03 -5.40 -17.19
CA ASP A 20 4.82 -4.11 -17.91
C ASP A 20 3.36 -3.86 -18.24
N LYS A 21 2.61 -4.87 -18.66
CA LYS A 21 1.16 -4.78 -18.93
C LYS A 21 0.35 -4.33 -17.72
N LEU A 22 0.82 -4.62 -16.51
CA LEU A 22 0.20 -4.22 -15.25
C LEU A 22 0.84 -2.96 -14.66
N LYS A 23 1.83 -2.38 -15.34
CA LYS A 23 2.60 -1.22 -14.86
C LYS A 23 3.10 -1.41 -13.41
N SER A 24 3.47 -2.65 -13.05
CA SER A 24 3.77 -3.03 -11.67
C SER A 24 4.78 -4.17 -11.61
N SER A 25 5.52 -4.24 -10.52
CA SER A 25 6.21 -5.46 -10.11
C SER A 25 5.26 -6.31 -9.28
N CYS A 26 5.19 -7.61 -9.58
CA CYS A 26 4.24 -8.54 -8.96
C CYS A 26 4.99 -9.66 -8.24
N SER A 27 4.53 -10.02 -7.05
CA SER A 27 4.94 -11.21 -6.30
C SER A 27 3.70 -12.00 -5.92
N GLU A 28 3.80 -13.32 -5.91
CA GLU A 28 2.66 -14.21 -5.64
C GLU A 28 3.08 -15.34 -4.72
N PHE A 29 2.19 -15.72 -3.79
CA PHE A 29 2.37 -16.87 -2.90
C PHE A 29 1.01 -17.41 -2.44
N ILE A 30 1.01 -18.59 -1.81
CA ILE A 30 -0.19 -19.27 -1.34
C ILE A 30 -0.12 -19.41 0.19
N ILE A 31 -1.23 -19.05 0.88
CA ILE A 31 -1.43 -19.30 2.30
C ILE A 31 -2.76 -20.01 2.47
N ASN A 32 -2.76 -21.17 3.14
CA ASN A 32 -3.97 -21.94 3.44
C ASN A 32 -4.89 -22.16 2.22
N GLY A 33 -4.31 -22.39 1.04
CA GLY A 33 -5.05 -22.60 -0.21
C GLY A 33 -5.56 -21.31 -0.88
N SER A 34 -5.32 -20.14 -0.30
CA SER A 34 -5.65 -18.84 -0.91
C SER A 34 -4.43 -18.23 -1.60
N THR A 35 -4.62 -17.69 -2.79
CA THR A 35 -3.57 -16.99 -3.54
C THR A 35 -3.49 -15.53 -3.13
N TYR A 36 -2.32 -15.09 -2.73
CA TYR A 36 -2.02 -13.69 -2.42
C TYR A 36 -1.14 -13.09 -3.52
N ARG A 37 -1.57 -11.97 -4.08
CA ARG A 37 -0.79 -11.21 -5.08
C ARG A 37 -0.44 -9.84 -4.54
N LEU A 38 0.85 -9.56 -4.54
CA LEU A 38 1.41 -8.27 -4.14
C LEU A 38 1.78 -7.49 -5.39
N PHE A 39 1.42 -6.22 -5.42
CA PHE A 39 1.78 -5.33 -6.52
C PHE A 39 2.47 -4.08 -6.00
N LEU A 40 3.58 -3.75 -6.63
CA LEU A 40 4.30 -2.49 -6.46
C LEU A 40 4.18 -1.72 -7.78
N PRO A 41 3.27 -0.73 -7.87
CA PRO A 41 3.14 0.10 -9.06
C PRO A 41 4.46 0.77 -9.42
N ASN A 42 4.79 0.75 -10.70
CA ASN A 42 5.98 1.42 -11.26
C ASN A 42 5.59 2.76 -11.94
N THR A 43 4.44 3.31 -11.55
CA THR A 43 3.93 4.59 -12.02
C THR A 43 4.31 5.70 -11.06
N PHE A 44 4.24 6.95 -11.51
CA PHE A 44 4.23 8.08 -10.58
C PHE A 44 2.98 8.03 -9.70
N MET A 45 3.07 8.58 -8.48
CA MET A 45 1.99 8.59 -7.50
C MET A 45 0.63 9.05 -8.08
N ASN A 46 0.62 10.15 -8.83
CA ASN A 46 -0.59 10.69 -9.46
C ASN A 46 -1.16 9.81 -10.60
N ASN A 47 -0.46 8.75 -11.00
CA ASN A 47 -0.86 7.79 -12.03
C ASN A 47 -1.06 6.37 -11.46
N SER A 48 -1.07 6.19 -10.15
CA SER A 48 -1.26 4.88 -9.51
C SER A 48 -2.57 4.19 -9.92
N GLY A 49 -3.59 4.98 -10.23
CA GLY A 49 -4.86 4.47 -10.74
C GLY A 49 -4.75 3.68 -12.04
N ASP A 50 -3.78 4.00 -12.91
CA ASP A 50 -3.56 3.25 -14.16
C ASP A 50 -3.08 1.82 -13.88
N ALA A 51 -2.18 1.65 -12.93
CA ALA A 51 -1.70 0.33 -12.53
C ALA A 51 -2.82 -0.47 -11.85
N VAL A 52 -3.55 0.15 -10.91
CA VAL A 52 -4.66 -0.51 -10.21
C VAL A 52 -5.75 -0.93 -11.19
N ARG A 53 -6.12 -0.07 -12.15
CA ARG A 53 -7.11 -0.40 -13.19
C ARG A 53 -6.64 -1.56 -14.05
N ALA A 54 -5.39 -1.56 -14.50
CA ALA A 54 -4.82 -2.64 -15.28
C ALA A 54 -4.84 -3.98 -14.53
N ILE A 55 -4.56 -3.98 -13.22
CA ILE A 55 -4.59 -5.17 -12.36
C ILE A 55 -6.03 -5.69 -12.24
N VAL A 56 -6.99 -4.80 -11.96
CA VAL A 56 -8.42 -5.15 -11.83
C VAL A 56 -8.94 -5.80 -13.12
N ASP A 57 -8.64 -5.19 -14.26
CA ASP A 57 -9.09 -5.68 -15.57
C ASP A 57 -8.44 -7.00 -15.97
N TRP A 58 -7.15 -7.17 -15.65
CA TRP A 58 -6.40 -8.38 -15.97
C TRP A 58 -6.88 -9.60 -15.18
N TYR A 59 -7.02 -9.43 -13.86
CA TYR A 59 -7.41 -10.54 -12.98
C TYR A 59 -8.91 -10.68 -12.80
N LYS A 60 -9.72 -9.71 -13.29
CA LYS A 60 -11.19 -9.69 -13.18
C LYS A 60 -11.70 -9.89 -11.75
N ILE A 61 -11.03 -9.25 -10.80
CA ILE A 61 -11.30 -9.39 -9.37
C ILE A 61 -12.31 -8.35 -8.88
N ASN A 62 -13.01 -8.72 -7.82
CA ASN A 62 -13.88 -7.81 -7.12
C ASN A 62 -13.08 -6.80 -6.28
N LEU A 63 -13.53 -5.55 -6.22
CA LEU A 63 -12.84 -4.48 -5.49
C LEU A 63 -12.79 -4.73 -3.97
N ASP A 64 -13.66 -5.56 -3.43
CA ASP A 64 -13.65 -5.96 -2.02
C ASP A 64 -12.52 -6.96 -1.67
N GLN A 65 -11.85 -7.53 -2.69
CA GLN A 65 -10.68 -8.38 -2.55
C GLN A 65 -9.36 -7.60 -2.67
N ILE A 66 -9.42 -6.30 -2.96
CA ILE A 66 -8.25 -5.44 -3.12
C ILE A 66 -8.01 -4.66 -1.83
N PHE A 67 -6.74 -4.62 -1.41
CA PHE A 67 -6.26 -3.80 -0.31
C PHE A 67 -5.23 -2.80 -0.82
N ILE A 68 -5.58 -1.53 -0.87
CA ILE A 68 -4.65 -0.44 -1.19
C ILE A 68 -3.96 -0.01 0.09
N ILE A 69 -2.64 -0.12 0.14
CA ILE A 69 -1.82 0.29 1.27
C ILE A 69 -1.17 1.62 0.95
N VAL A 70 -1.38 2.62 1.79
CA VAL A 70 -0.83 3.96 1.64
C VAL A 70 -0.17 4.44 2.91
N ASP A 71 0.91 5.18 2.77
CA ASP A 71 1.55 5.90 3.87
C ASP A 71 0.79 7.21 4.12
N ASP A 72 0.60 7.57 5.38
CA ASP A 72 -0.24 8.70 5.80
C ASP A 72 0.52 9.60 6.77
N LYS A 73 0.88 10.79 6.31
CA LYS A 73 1.57 11.79 7.13
C LYS A 73 0.68 12.43 8.20
N ASP A 74 -0.64 12.44 7.99
CA ASP A 74 -1.61 13.05 8.90
C ASP A 74 -2.02 12.08 10.02
N LEU A 75 -1.57 10.83 9.96
CA LEU A 75 -1.70 9.88 11.06
C LEU A 75 -0.39 9.82 11.87
N PRO A 76 -0.49 9.77 13.21
CA PRO A 76 0.68 9.55 14.06
C PRO A 76 1.46 8.29 13.63
N LEU A 77 2.78 8.33 13.78
CA LEU A 77 3.66 7.21 13.47
C LEU A 77 3.16 5.92 14.15
N GLY A 78 3.05 4.85 13.38
CA GLY A 78 2.61 3.55 13.87
C GLY A 78 1.10 3.37 14.02
N LYS A 79 0.29 4.39 13.77
CA LYS A 79 -1.17 4.23 13.72
C LYS A 79 -1.60 3.60 12.40
N ILE A 80 -2.57 2.68 12.47
CA ILE A 80 -3.18 2.04 11.30
C ILE A 80 -4.64 2.45 11.22
N ARG A 81 -5.10 2.77 10.02
CA ARG A 81 -6.52 3.05 9.76
C ARG A 81 -7.00 2.25 8.56
N PHE A 82 -7.90 1.31 8.82
CA PHE A 82 -8.60 0.56 7.78
C PHE A 82 -9.92 1.24 7.40
N ARG A 83 -10.22 1.28 6.11
CA ARG A 83 -11.50 1.76 5.56
C ARG A 83 -11.89 0.95 4.32
N LYS A 84 -13.17 0.55 4.21
CA LYS A 84 -13.73 -0.10 3.01
C LYS A 84 -14.14 0.90 1.95
N LYS A 85 -14.37 2.16 2.32
CA LYS A 85 -14.78 3.26 1.43
C LYS A 85 -14.28 4.60 1.97
N GLY A 86 -14.25 5.62 1.13
CA GLY A 86 -13.93 6.99 1.56
C GLY A 86 -13.30 7.83 0.45
N SER A 87 -13.15 9.13 0.69
CA SER A 87 -12.44 10.05 -0.19
C SER A 87 -10.93 9.81 -0.19
N SER A 88 -10.21 10.49 -1.06
CA SER A 88 -8.74 10.45 -1.11
C SER A 88 -8.09 11.09 0.13
N GLY A 89 -8.79 12.01 0.80
CA GLY A 89 -8.22 12.77 1.91
C GLY A 89 -6.96 13.56 1.50
N GLY A 90 -6.94 14.09 0.28
CA GLY A 90 -5.78 14.84 -0.24
C GLY A 90 -4.63 13.95 -0.77
N HIS A 91 -4.71 12.64 -0.65
CA HIS A 91 -3.67 11.73 -1.14
C HIS A 91 -3.79 11.56 -2.66
N ASN A 92 -2.79 12.00 -3.42
CA ASN A 92 -2.82 12.05 -4.90
C ASN A 92 -3.02 10.66 -5.54
N GLY A 93 -2.39 9.65 -5.01
CA GLY A 93 -2.54 8.31 -5.52
C GLY A 93 -3.95 7.75 -5.27
N LEU A 94 -4.52 7.89 -4.09
CA LEU A 94 -5.91 7.52 -3.84
C LEU A 94 -6.89 8.30 -4.73
N LYS A 95 -6.59 9.58 -5.03
CA LYS A 95 -7.36 10.38 -5.99
C LYS A 95 -7.33 9.73 -7.38
N SER A 96 -6.14 9.41 -7.87
CA SER A 96 -5.94 8.73 -9.16
C SER A 96 -6.67 7.38 -9.23
N ILE A 97 -6.60 6.57 -8.16
CA ILE A 97 -7.30 5.28 -8.11
C ILE A 97 -8.82 5.47 -8.17
N ILE A 98 -9.37 6.40 -7.39
CA ILE A 98 -10.80 6.70 -7.38
C ILE A 98 -11.27 7.14 -8.77
N GLU A 99 -10.51 8.02 -9.43
CA GLU A 99 -10.81 8.49 -10.79
C GLU A 99 -10.80 7.34 -11.82
N LYS A 100 -9.79 6.46 -11.76
CA LYS A 100 -9.67 5.35 -12.72
C LYS A 100 -10.65 4.20 -12.45
N LEU A 101 -10.95 3.89 -11.20
CA LEU A 101 -11.94 2.88 -10.84
C LEU A 101 -13.38 3.41 -10.89
N GLN A 102 -13.56 4.73 -10.92
CA GLN A 102 -14.87 5.43 -10.88
C GLN A 102 -15.70 5.05 -9.65
N THR A 103 -15.03 4.74 -8.55
CA THR A 103 -15.67 4.38 -7.29
C THR A 103 -14.77 4.68 -6.08
N HIS A 104 -15.43 4.91 -4.94
CA HIS A 104 -14.79 5.06 -3.64
C HIS A 104 -14.80 3.76 -2.82
N ASN A 105 -15.40 2.68 -3.36
CA ASN A 105 -15.64 1.43 -2.64
C ASN A 105 -14.53 0.41 -2.90
N PHE A 106 -13.42 0.51 -2.16
CA PHE A 106 -12.34 -0.48 -2.10
C PHE A 106 -11.64 -0.39 -0.75
N ASN A 107 -11.01 -1.50 -0.33
CA ASN A 107 -10.33 -1.55 0.95
C ASN A 107 -9.02 -0.74 0.88
N ARG A 108 -8.78 0.05 1.93
CA ARG A 108 -7.54 0.81 2.10
C ARG A 108 -7.01 0.68 3.51
N ILE A 109 -5.71 0.52 3.62
CA ILE A 109 -4.96 0.50 4.86
C ILE A 109 -4.03 1.71 4.84
N ARG A 110 -4.31 2.70 5.69
CA ARG A 110 -3.46 3.88 5.86
C ARG A 110 -2.52 3.63 7.04
N ILE A 111 -1.21 3.75 6.81
CA ILE A 111 -0.17 3.55 7.81
C ILE A 111 0.42 4.91 8.16
N GLY A 112 0.27 5.32 9.41
CA GLY A 112 0.81 6.58 9.89
C GLY A 112 2.34 6.57 9.88
N ILE A 113 2.91 7.59 9.24
CA ILE A 113 4.35 7.86 9.23
C ILE A 113 4.69 9.11 10.05
N GLY A 114 3.66 9.80 10.58
CA GLY A 114 3.81 11.06 11.29
C GLY A 114 4.18 12.23 10.35
N SER A 115 4.01 13.43 10.86
CA SER A 115 4.51 14.63 10.19
C SER A 115 5.95 14.89 10.64
N PRO A 116 6.87 15.31 9.76
CA PRO A 116 8.19 15.74 10.18
C PRO A 116 8.06 16.93 11.15
N PRO A 117 8.96 17.06 12.14
CA PRO A 117 8.94 18.21 13.02
C PRO A 117 9.03 19.48 12.20
N SER A 118 8.16 20.46 12.49
CA SER A 118 8.14 21.74 11.82
C SER A 118 9.44 22.50 12.12
N ILE A 119 10.37 22.54 11.21
CA ILE A 119 11.52 23.43 11.27
C ILE A 119 11.00 24.82 10.91
N LYS A 120 10.88 25.69 11.92
CA LYS A 120 10.48 27.09 11.71
C LYS A 120 11.45 27.72 10.69
N GLY A 121 10.93 28.06 9.52
CA GLY A 121 11.65 28.86 8.51
C GLY A 121 11.85 28.27 7.12
N THR A 122 11.41 27.03 6.82
CA THR A 122 11.52 26.47 5.47
C THR A 122 10.16 26.04 4.94
N ASN A 123 9.62 26.81 3.99
CA ASN A 123 8.32 26.58 3.35
C ASN A 123 8.32 25.46 2.27
N LYS A 124 9.25 24.51 2.29
CA LYS A 124 9.23 23.38 1.35
C LYS A 124 9.43 22.07 2.10
N PHE A 125 8.31 21.49 2.51
CA PHE A 125 8.28 20.11 2.96
C PHE A 125 8.55 19.17 1.78
N ASN A 126 9.76 18.66 1.67
CA ASN A 126 10.03 17.51 0.82
C ASN A 126 9.47 16.25 1.51
N THR A 127 8.17 16.01 1.35
CA THR A 127 7.49 14.81 1.86
C THR A 127 8.15 13.53 1.33
N ILE A 128 8.73 13.58 0.12
CA ILE A 128 9.46 12.48 -0.52
C ILE A 128 10.75 12.14 0.25
N SER A 129 11.49 13.15 0.73
CA SER A 129 12.74 12.92 1.49
C SER A 129 12.47 12.38 2.90
N HIS A 130 11.30 12.63 3.48
CA HIS A 130 10.93 12.07 4.77
C HIS A 130 10.55 10.59 4.66
N VAL A 131 9.94 10.19 3.56
CA VAL A 131 9.56 8.77 3.30
C VAL A 131 10.77 7.92 2.90
N LEU A 132 11.79 8.51 2.24
CA LEU A 132 12.94 7.80 1.68
C LEU A 132 14.27 8.10 2.39
N GLY A 133 14.35 9.13 3.25
CA GLY A 133 15.58 9.55 3.92
C GLY A 133 15.45 9.53 5.45
N ASN A 134 16.35 8.81 6.11
CA ASN A 134 16.62 8.88 7.54
C ASN A 134 15.44 8.59 8.51
N ILE A 135 14.76 7.45 8.31
CA ILE A 135 13.95 6.86 9.37
C ILE A 135 14.91 6.44 10.49
N SER A 136 14.73 6.95 11.70
CA SER A 136 15.54 6.57 12.86
C SER A 136 15.36 5.07 13.18
N LEU A 137 16.30 4.48 13.92
CA LEU A 137 16.20 3.08 14.34
C LEU A 137 14.94 2.84 15.19
N GLU A 138 14.54 3.81 15.99
CA GLU A 138 13.31 3.76 16.80
C GLU A 138 12.05 3.76 15.92
N GLU A 139 11.97 4.69 14.98
CA GLU A 139 10.86 4.76 14.01
C GLU A 139 10.74 3.48 13.17
N LYS A 140 11.87 2.93 12.72
CA LYS A 140 11.93 1.65 12.03
C LYS A 140 11.39 0.52 12.89
N SER A 141 11.77 0.45 14.18
CA SER A 141 11.26 -0.56 15.12
C SER A 141 9.74 -0.46 15.29
N ILE A 142 9.19 0.77 15.37
CA ILE A 142 7.75 1.00 15.46
C ILE A 142 7.05 0.50 14.18
N LEU A 143 7.56 0.88 13.00
CA LEU A 143 7.00 0.45 11.72
C LEU A 143 7.09 -1.06 11.51
N ASP A 144 8.16 -1.72 11.94
CA ASP A 144 8.30 -3.18 11.85
C ASP A 144 7.25 -3.91 12.71
N LYS A 145 6.87 -3.37 13.89
CA LYS A 145 5.76 -3.89 14.70
C LYS A 145 4.42 -3.70 14.00
N VAL A 146 4.22 -2.55 13.38
CA VAL A 146 3.01 -2.25 12.59
C VAL A 146 2.89 -3.20 11.40
N TYR A 147 3.98 -3.39 10.66
CA TYR A 147 3.99 -4.28 9.49
C TYR A 147 3.66 -5.72 9.89
N ARG A 148 4.20 -6.22 10.99
CA ARG A 148 3.83 -7.55 11.53
C ARG A 148 2.34 -7.66 11.81
N ARG A 149 1.75 -6.69 12.50
CA ARG A 149 0.30 -6.70 12.80
C ARG A 149 -0.57 -6.66 11.53
N VAL A 150 -0.18 -5.85 10.53
CA VAL A 150 -0.91 -5.80 9.25
C VAL A 150 -0.81 -7.13 8.53
N ILE A 151 0.37 -7.75 8.48
CA ILE A 151 0.59 -9.06 7.87
C ILE A 151 -0.27 -10.12 8.55
N GLU A 152 -0.23 -10.22 9.88
CA GLU A 152 -1.04 -11.17 10.66
C GLU A 152 -2.54 -10.97 10.40
N SER A 153 -3.00 -9.72 10.33
CA SER A 153 -4.41 -9.41 10.01
C SER A 153 -4.80 -9.82 8.60
N LEU A 154 -3.92 -9.63 7.61
CA LEU A 154 -4.16 -10.06 6.23
C LEU A 154 -4.20 -11.60 6.12
N GLU A 155 -3.33 -12.30 6.85
CA GLU A 155 -3.31 -13.76 6.89
C GLU A 155 -4.57 -14.37 7.53
N GLN A 156 -5.23 -13.64 8.43
CA GLN A 156 -6.49 -14.05 9.07
C GLN A 156 -7.73 -13.80 8.18
N LEU A 157 -7.61 -13.06 7.09
CA LEU A 157 -8.72 -12.78 6.16
C LEU A 157 -9.16 -14.01 5.32
N ASN A 158 -9.02 -15.18 5.82
CA ASN A 158 -8.97 -16.51 5.23
C ASN A 158 -10.28 -17.01 4.57
N ASN A 159 -11.18 -16.13 4.08
CA ASN A 159 -12.48 -16.52 3.55
C ASN A 159 -12.63 -16.38 2.03
N LYS A 160 -11.60 -15.95 1.31
CA LYS A 160 -11.66 -15.72 -0.14
C LYS A 160 -10.55 -16.48 -0.86
N LYS A 161 -10.86 -17.02 -2.02
CA LYS A 161 -9.91 -17.81 -2.83
C LYS A 161 -8.71 -17.00 -3.32
N GLU A 162 -8.81 -15.67 -3.33
CA GLU A 162 -7.78 -14.79 -3.86
C GLU A 162 -7.82 -13.42 -3.17
N GLU A 163 -6.66 -12.91 -2.78
CA GLU A 163 -6.46 -11.59 -2.21
C GLU A 163 -5.38 -10.83 -2.98
N ILE A 164 -5.65 -9.58 -3.31
CA ILE A 164 -4.69 -8.71 -3.98
C ILE A 164 -4.34 -7.54 -3.09
N ILE A 165 -3.05 -7.38 -2.86
CA ILE A 165 -2.51 -6.33 -2.02
C ILE A 165 -1.64 -5.42 -2.88
N ILE A 166 -2.05 -4.17 -3.00
CA ILE A 166 -1.34 -3.16 -3.77
C ILE A 166 -0.78 -2.12 -2.82
N ASN A 167 0.53 -1.91 -2.91
CA ASN A 167 1.13 -0.74 -2.28
C ASN A 167 1.12 0.41 -3.27
N GLU A 168 0.75 1.55 -2.78
CA GLU A 168 0.86 2.80 -3.48
C GLU A 168 2.02 3.62 -2.88
N LEU A 169 2.93 4.05 -3.75
CA LEU A 169 4.11 4.85 -3.41
C LEU A 169 3.76 6.30 -3.13
#